data_0cc84790f9b29124555f00d2c4cfe4eb
#
_entry.id   0cc84790f9b29124555f00d2c4cfe4eb
#
_cell.length_a   1.000
_cell.length_b   1.000
_cell.length_c   1.000
_cell.angle_alpha   90.00
_cell.angle_beta   90.00
_cell.angle_gamma   90.00
#
_symmetry.space_group_name_H-M   'P 1'
#
loop_
_entity.id
_entity.type
_entity.pdbx_description
1 polymer ?
#
loop_
_entity_poly.entity_id
_entity_poly.type
_entity_poly.pdbx_seq_one_letter_code
_entity_poly.pdbx_strand_id
1 'polypeptide(L)'
;MNTKKNKLINILKKAGLYISNHRQYIYSVIPFFLMDLITRLWAYKVDYYPAYYLVPNLFTILWIVLFMGIITSLKGKGSKIAYWIFFIISFALFLTNCIYYSMTSLVFGFNLLELRDEGSSYILDTILNTNPLIYVFAIALI
;
A
#
# COMPACT_ATOMS: atom_id res chain seq x y z
N MET A 1 17.87 22.12 -33.17
CA MET A 1 17.59 20.79 -32.56
C MET A 1 18.30 20.60 -31.20
N ASN A 2 19.37 21.29 -30.90
CA ASN A 2 20.13 21.15 -29.64
C ASN A 2 19.47 21.72 -28.37
N THR A 3 18.69 22.80 -28.51
CA THR A 3 18.09 23.50 -27.33
C THR A 3 17.04 22.69 -26.59
N LYS A 4 16.21 21.90 -27.31
CA LYS A 4 15.20 21.00 -26.69
C LYS A 4 15.87 19.86 -25.94
N LYS A 5 16.94 19.29 -26.48
CA LYS A 5 17.71 18.20 -25.85
C LYS A 5 18.36 18.67 -24.54
N ASN A 6 18.96 19.85 -24.54
CA ASN A 6 19.57 20.42 -23.33
C ASN A 6 18.55 20.77 -22.25
N LYS A 7 17.35 21.22 -22.63
CA LYS A 7 16.25 21.48 -21.69
C LYS A 7 15.76 20.20 -21.04
N LEU A 8 15.63 19.12 -21.80
CA LEU A 8 15.21 17.80 -21.30
C LEU A 8 16.25 17.21 -20.34
N ILE A 9 17.54 17.29 -20.69
CA ILE A 9 18.65 16.83 -19.82
C ILE A 9 18.66 17.61 -18.50
N ASN A 10 18.42 18.92 -18.53
CA ASN A 10 18.39 19.73 -17.33
C ASN A 10 17.18 19.41 -16.43
N ILE A 11 16.02 19.07 -17.02
CA ILE A 11 14.83 18.62 -16.27
C ILE A 11 15.13 17.29 -15.60
N LEU A 12 15.72 16.31 -16.33
CA LEU A 12 16.07 15.01 -15.79
C LEU A 12 17.12 15.11 -14.66
N LYS A 13 18.12 15.98 -14.79
CA LYS A 13 19.10 16.23 -13.73
C LYS A 13 18.46 16.85 -12.48
N LYS A 14 17.56 17.83 -12.64
CA LYS A 14 16.82 18.42 -11.52
C LYS A 14 15.92 17.40 -10.84
N ALA A 15 15.20 16.58 -11.59
CA ALA A 15 14.39 15.48 -11.06
C ALA A 15 15.25 14.47 -10.29
N GLY A 16 16.39 14.05 -10.86
CA GLY A 16 17.32 13.13 -10.20
C GLY A 16 17.88 13.67 -8.87
N LEU A 17 18.25 14.95 -8.84
CA LEU A 17 18.69 15.63 -7.61
C LEU A 17 17.57 15.72 -6.57
N TYR A 18 16.34 16.03 -7.01
CA TYR A 18 15.18 16.08 -6.13
C TYR A 18 14.90 14.71 -5.52
N ILE A 19 14.89 13.65 -6.32
CA ILE A 19 14.72 12.26 -5.86
C ILE A 19 15.82 11.87 -4.88
N SER A 20 17.08 12.19 -5.19
CA SER A 20 18.22 11.90 -4.31
C SER A 20 18.09 12.56 -2.94
N ASN A 21 17.67 13.82 -2.90
CA ASN A 21 17.50 14.58 -1.66
C ASN A 21 16.29 14.11 -0.83
N HIS A 22 15.28 13.52 -1.49
CA HIS A 22 14.06 13.04 -0.83
C HIS A 22 13.98 11.51 -0.78
N ARG A 23 15.09 10.84 -0.99
CA ARG A 23 15.20 9.38 -1.06
C ARG A 23 14.53 8.67 0.12
N GLN A 24 14.71 9.18 1.34
CA GLN A 24 14.12 8.60 2.55
C GLN A 24 12.58 8.61 2.51
N TYR A 25 11.98 9.69 2.02
CA TYR A 25 10.52 9.81 1.87
C TYR A 25 9.97 8.86 0.80
N ILE A 26 10.69 8.72 -0.30
CA ILE A 26 10.29 7.80 -1.38
C ILE A 26 10.29 6.36 -0.88
N TYR A 27 11.34 5.94 -0.18
CA TYR A 27 11.39 4.59 0.39
C TYR A 27 10.30 4.35 1.44
N SER A 28 9.93 5.38 2.21
CA SER A 28 8.85 5.24 3.19
C SER A 28 7.46 5.04 2.54
N VAL A 29 7.27 5.49 1.30
CA VAL A 29 5.99 5.40 0.57
C VAL A 29 5.81 4.05 -0.11
N ILE A 30 6.90 3.43 -0.54
CA ILE A 30 6.87 2.19 -1.33
C ILE A 30 6.06 1.08 -0.65
N PRO A 31 6.21 0.77 0.66
CA PRO A 31 5.44 -0.29 1.29
C PRO A 31 3.93 -0.09 1.19
N PHE A 32 3.45 1.13 1.41
CA PHE A 32 2.00 1.43 1.33
C PHE A 32 1.45 1.21 -0.08
N PHE A 33 2.19 1.65 -1.09
CA PHE A 33 1.79 1.44 -2.48
C PHE A 33 1.81 -0.04 -2.86
N LEU A 34 2.83 -0.79 -2.41
CA LEU A 34 2.94 -2.22 -2.67
C LEU A 34 1.85 -3.03 -1.97
N MET A 35 1.48 -2.71 -0.72
CA MET A 35 0.37 -3.36 -0.03
C MET A 35 -0.93 -3.23 -0.82
N ASP A 36 -1.26 -2.03 -1.29
CA ASP A 36 -2.46 -1.79 -2.09
C ASP A 36 -2.40 -2.50 -3.45
N LEU A 37 -1.25 -2.42 -4.13
CA LEU A 37 -1.05 -3.07 -5.42
C LEU A 37 -1.17 -4.59 -5.32
N ILE A 38 -0.54 -5.22 -4.32
CA ILE A 38 -0.61 -6.67 -4.09
C ILE A 38 -2.04 -7.09 -3.77
N THR A 39 -2.75 -6.33 -2.93
CA THR A 39 -4.16 -6.62 -2.62
C THR A 39 -5.00 -6.67 -3.89
N ARG A 40 -4.84 -5.73 -4.79
CA ARG A 40 -5.63 -5.64 -6.02
C ARG A 40 -5.27 -6.70 -7.05
N LEU A 41 -3.99 -6.87 -7.31
CA LEU A 41 -3.54 -7.76 -8.38
C LEU A 41 -3.63 -9.22 -7.98
N TRP A 42 -3.39 -9.52 -6.71
CA TRP A 42 -3.25 -10.89 -6.25
C TRP A 42 -4.48 -11.41 -5.51
N ALA A 43 -4.99 -10.64 -4.56
CA ALA A 43 -6.15 -11.06 -3.80
C ALA A 43 -7.43 -10.93 -4.64
N TYR A 44 -7.66 -9.78 -5.23
CA TYR A 44 -8.94 -9.51 -5.91
C TYR A 44 -9.01 -9.99 -7.35
N LYS A 45 -7.89 -10.38 -7.98
CA LYS A 45 -7.82 -10.81 -9.39
C LYS A 45 -8.69 -9.91 -10.30
N VAL A 46 -8.57 -8.59 -10.11
CA VAL A 46 -9.42 -7.60 -10.77
C VAL A 46 -9.25 -7.73 -12.28
N ASP A 47 -10.35 -7.96 -12.98
CA ASP A 47 -10.38 -8.05 -14.43
C ASP A 47 -9.85 -6.78 -15.09
N TYR A 48 -9.21 -6.94 -16.23
CA TYR A 48 -8.38 -5.96 -16.94
C TYR A 48 -9.19 -4.84 -17.61
N TYR A 49 -9.93 -4.05 -16.83
CA TYR A 49 -10.53 -2.82 -17.33
C TYR A 49 -9.67 -1.61 -16.95
N PRO A 50 -9.16 -0.82 -17.93
CA PRO A 50 -8.23 0.29 -17.66
C PRO A 50 -8.75 1.31 -16.64
N ALA A 51 -10.05 1.59 -16.64
CA ALA A 51 -10.69 2.49 -15.68
C ALA A 51 -10.60 1.98 -14.23
N TYR A 52 -10.63 0.67 -14.01
CA TYR A 52 -10.52 0.07 -12.68
C TYR A 52 -9.10 0.14 -12.10
N TYR A 53 -8.09 0.38 -12.94
CA TYR A 53 -6.71 0.55 -12.45
C TYR A 53 -6.39 2.01 -12.15
N LEU A 54 -6.85 2.93 -12.97
CA LEU A 54 -6.45 4.33 -12.89
C LEU A 54 -7.07 5.01 -11.67
N VAL A 55 -8.38 4.89 -11.48
CA VAL A 55 -9.10 5.55 -10.38
C VAL A 55 -8.65 5.03 -9.00
N PRO A 56 -8.59 3.72 -8.76
CA PRO A 56 -8.10 3.20 -7.49
C PRO A 56 -6.64 3.59 -7.19
N ASN A 57 -5.75 3.56 -8.19
CA ASN A 57 -4.35 3.96 -7.98
C ASN A 57 -4.22 5.44 -7.65
N LEU A 58 -5.01 6.31 -8.29
CA LEU A 58 -5.05 7.73 -7.94
C LEU A 58 -5.55 7.93 -6.50
N PHE A 59 -6.55 7.17 -6.07
CA PHE A 59 -7.05 7.23 -4.70
C PHE A 59 -5.97 6.79 -3.69
N THR A 60 -5.25 5.71 -3.98
CA THR A 60 -4.13 5.26 -3.14
C THR A 60 -3.03 6.30 -3.05
N ILE A 61 -2.65 6.91 -4.18
CA ILE A 61 -1.66 7.99 -4.20
C ILE A 61 -2.12 9.17 -3.35
N LEU A 62 -3.40 9.54 -3.43
CA LEU A 62 -3.98 10.64 -2.65
C LEU A 62 -3.89 10.35 -1.15
N TRP A 63 -4.23 9.13 -0.72
CA TRP A 63 -4.09 8.71 0.67
C TRP A 63 -2.64 8.71 1.15
N ILE A 64 -1.72 8.21 0.32
CA ILE A 64 -0.28 8.23 0.63
C ILE A 64 0.21 9.67 0.80
N VAL A 65 -0.18 10.59 -0.08
CA VAL A 65 0.18 12.01 0.01
C VAL A 65 -0.37 12.62 1.29
N LEU A 66 -1.61 12.32 1.66
CA LEU A 66 -2.23 12.78 2.89
C LEU A 66 -1.47 12.28 4.14
N PHE A 67 -1.17 10.97 4.21
CA PHE A 67 -0.42 10.39 5.32
C PHE A 67 0.99 10.97 5.41
N MET A 68 1.68 11.10 4.28
CA MET A 68 3.01 11.71 4.25
C MET A 68 2.96 13.20 4.65
N GLY A 69 1.91 13.92 4.28
CA GLY A 69 1.67 15.29 4.73
C GLY A 69 1.56 15.37 6.26
N ILE A 70 0.80 14.48 6.89
CA ILE A 70 0.68 14.40 8.35
C ILE A 70 2.04 14.06 8.99
N ILE A 71 2.71 13.02 8.49
CA ILE A 71 3.99 12.55 9.02
C ILE A 71 5.06 13.64 8.94
N THR A 72 5.15 14.35 7.82
CA THR A 72 6.14 15.40 7.61
C THR A 72 5.84 16.68 8.39
N SER A 73 4.57 16.92 8.76
CA SER A 73 4.17 18.04 9.62
C SER A 73 4.62 17.85 11.07
N LEU A 74 4.85 16.60 11.48
CA LEU A 74 5.36 16.26 12.80
C LEU A 74 6.89 16.34 12.82
N LYS A 75 7.46 16.87 13.92
CA LYS A 75 8.92 17.03 14.06
C LYS A 75 9.53 15.92 14.93
N GLY A 76 10.75 15.54 14.58
CA GLY A 76 11.59 14.66 15.41
C GLY A 76 11.01 13.25 15.61
N LYS A 77 10.90 12.82 16.87
CA LYS A 77 10.41 11.48 17.22
C LYS A 77 8.94 11.25 16.86
N GLY A 78 8.12 12.31 16.88
CA GLY A 78 6.69 12.23 16.54
C GLY A 78 6.44 11.76 15.11
N SER A 79 7.24 12.22 14.15
CA SER A 79 7.17 11.78 12.76
C SER A 79 7.41 10.27 12.61
N LYS A 80 8.42 9.73 13.31
CA LYS A 80 8.72 8.29 13.26
C LYS A 80 7.62 7.45 13.90
N ILE A 81 7.08 7.90 15.03
CA ILE A 81 5.98 7.21 15.73
C ILE A 81 4.72 7.20 14.83
N ALA A 82 4.36 8.34 14.25
CA ALA A 82 3.23 8.42 13.34
C ALA A 82 3.41 7.49 12.12
N TYR A 83 4.61 7.45 11.53
CA TYR A 83 4.90 6.55 10.42
C TYR A 83 4.63 5.08 10.79
N TRP A 84 5.15 4.63 11.94
CA TRP A 84 4.97 3.25 12.39
C TRP A 84 3.51 2.92 12.72
N ILE A 85 2.76 3.87 13.30
CA ILE A 85 1.34 3.68 13.55
C ILE A 85 0.58 3.48 12.24
N PHE A 86 0.78 4.36 11.26
CA PHE A 86 0.14 4.22 9.95
C PHE A 86 0.57 2.95 9.22
N PHE A 87 1.85 2.58 9.32
CA PHE A 87 2.36 1.36 8.73
C PHE A 87 1.68 0.12 9.33
N ILE A 88 1.62 0.01 10.65
CA ILE A 88 1.01 -1.14 11.35
C ILE A 88 -0.48 -1.25 11.02
N ILE A 89 -1.22 -0.13 11.02
CA ILE A 89 -2.64 -0.13 10.67
C ILE A 89 -2.83 -0.58 9.21
N SER A 90 -2.08 -0.01 8.28
CA SER A 90 -2.16 -0.36 6.86
C SER A 90 -1.77 -1.82 6.61
N PHE A 91 -0.75 -2.31 7.31
CA PHE A 91 -0.29 -3.68 7.22
C PHE A 91 -1.33 -4.68 7.76
N ALA A 92 -1.95 -4.37 8.90
CA ALA A 92 -3.04 -5.16 9.45
C ALA A 92 -4.24 -5.23 8.50
N LEU A 93 -4.65 -4.09 7.93
CA LEU A 93 -5.72 -4.04 6.93
C LEU A 93 -5.36 -4.81 5.66
N PHE A 94 -4.12 -4.72 5.19
CA PHE A 94 -3.62 -5.49 4.06
C PHE A 94 -3.75 -7.00 4.30
N LEU A 95 -3.23 -7.50 5.42
CA LEU A 95 -3.31 -8.92 5.77
C LEU A 95 -4.75 -9.38 5.92
N THR A 96 -5.56 -8.62 6.66
CA THR A 96 -6.98 -8.95 6.87
C THR A 96 -7.73 -9.06 5.54
N ASN A 97 -7.54 -8.10 4.63
CA ASN A 97 -8.18 -8.14 3.32
C ASN A 97 -7.72 -9.33 2.49
N CYS A 98 -6.41 -9.61 2.43
CA CYS A 98 -5.87 -10.72 1.64
C CYS A 98 -6.35 -12.07 2.17
N ILE A 99 -6.32 -12.27 3.49
CA ILE A 99 -6.76 -13.50 4.15
C ILE A 99 -8.26 -13.68 3.96
N TYR A 100 -9.05 -12.66 4.24
CA TYR A 100 -10.51 -12.73 4.12
C TYR A 100 -10.96 -13.01 2.68
N TYR A 101 -10.34 -12.32 1.71
CA TYR A 101 -10.68 -12.51 0.30
C TYR A 101 -10.34 -13.93 -0.19
N SER A 102 -9.26 -14.52 0.29
CA SER A 102 -8.86 -15.89 -0.12
C SER A 102 -9.89 -16.94 0.26
N MET A 103 -10.69 -16.70 1.31
CA MET A 103 -11.77 -17.60 1.74
C MET A 103 -13.12 -17.30 1.11
N THR A 104 -13.50 -16.02 1.16
CA THR A 104 -14.88 -15.61 0.88
C THR A 104 -15.08 -15.09 -0.53
N SER A 105 -13.99 -14.77 -1.23
CA SER A 105 -13.99 -14.00 -2.49
C SER A 105 -14.69 -12.64 -2.36
N LEU A 106 -14.85 -12.13 -1.13
CA LEU A 106 -15.46 -10.86 -0.81
C LEU A 106 -14.44 -9.90 -0.19
N VAL A 107 -14.65 -8.60 -0.42
CA VAL A 107 -13.84 -7.56 0.21
C VAL A 107 -14.24 -7.42 1.67
N PHE A 108 -13.25 -7.37 2.57
CA PHE A 108 -13.50 -7.15 3.98
C PHE A 108 -14.13 -5.77 4.21
N GLY A 109 -15.29 -5.75 4.86
CA GLY A 109 -15.98 -4.54 5.29
C GLY A 109 -16.14 -4.52 6.81
N PHE A 110 -16.12 -3.32 7.41
CA PHE A 110 -16.26 -3.18 8.87
C PHE A 110 -17.60 -3.68 9.44
N ASN A 111 -18.64 -3.76 8.61
CA ASN A 111 -19.92 -4.38 8.95
C ASN A 111 -19.80 -5.89 9.27
N LEU A 112 -18.76 -6.54 8.78
CA LEU A 112 -18.49 -7.96 9.03
C LEU A 112 -17.89 -8.22 10.43
N LEU A 113 -17.50 -7.18 11.15
CA LEU A 113 -17.07 -7.29 12.54
C LEU A 113 -18.19 -7.77 13.47
N GLU A 114 -19.46 -7.57 13.08
CA GLU A 114 -20.63 -8.09 13.81
C GLU A 114 -20.70 -9.62 13.79
N LEU A 115 -20.13 -10.27 12.75
CA LEU A 115 -20.06 -11.72 12.58
C LEU A 115 -18.82 -12.35 13.23
N ARG A 116 -18.12 -11.60 14.06
CA ARG A 116 -16.86 -11.99 14.70
C ARG A 116 -16.93 -13.34 15.44
N ASP A 117 -18.04 -13.59 16.11
CA ASP A 117 -18.19 -14.78 16.97
C ASP A 117 -18.33 -16.06 16.15
N GLU A 118 -18.93 -15.98 14.96
CA GLU A 118 -18.99 -17.09 14.01
C GLU A 118 -17.65 -17.29 13.28
N GLY A 119 -16.95 -16.20 12.98
CA GLY A 119 -15.67 -16.23 12.25
C GLY A 119 -14.51 -16.78 13.07
N SER A 120 -14.56 -16.70 14.39
CA SER A 120 -13.43 -17.10 15.25
C SER A 120 -13.06 -18.59 15.14
N SER A 121 -14.02 -19.47 14.90
CA SER A 121 -13.81 -20.91 14.72
C SER A 121 -13.07 -21.26 13.42
N TYR A 122 -13.12 -20.38 12.42
CA TYR A 122 -12.54 -20.62 11.09
C TYR A 122 -11.21 -19.88 10.85
N ILE A 123 -10.73 -19.09 11.82
CA ILE A 123 -9.52 -18.25 11.63
C ILE A 123 -8.31 -19.13 11.27
N LEU A 124 -8.12 -20.24 11.94
CA LEU A 124 -6.94 -21.08 11.76
C LEU A 124 -6.94 -21.76 10.38
N ASP A 125 -8.10 -22.29 9.97
CA ASP A 125 -8.28 -22.86 8.63
C ASP A 125 -8.10 -21.80 7.54
N THR A 126 -8.55 -20.58 7.81
CA THR A 126 -8.39 -19.42 6.93
C THR A 126 -6.92 -19.12 6.68
N ILE A 127 -6.15 -19.02 7.76
CA ILE A 127 -4.72 -18.73 7.70
C ILE A 127 -3.99 -19.83 6.92
N LEU A 128 -4.30 -21.09 7.17
CA LEU A 128 -3.65 -22.24 6.53
C LEU A 128 -4.00 -22.36 5.03
N ASN A 129 -5.20 -21.99 4.64
CA ASN A 129 -5.68 -22.07 3.25
C ASN A 129 -5.36 -20.79 2.43
N THR A 130 -4.84 -19.74 3.05
CA THR A 130 -4.43 -18.53 2.35
C THR A 130 -3.19 -18.80 1.48
N ASN A 131 -3.15 -18.20 0.30
CA ASN A 131 -2.02 -18.35 -0.63
C ASN A 131 -0.70 -17.97 0.08
N PRO A 132 0.28 -18.89 0.18
CA PRO A 132 1.52 -18.68 0.91
C PRO A 132 2.35 -17.50 0.39
N LEU A 133 2.17 -17.10 -0.87
CA LEU A 133 2.84 -15.95 -1.44
C LEU A 133 2.45 -14.63 -0.75
N ILE A 134 1.25 -14.53 -0.18
CA ILE A 134 0.83 -13.35 0.59
C ILE A 134 1.73 -13.19 1.82
N TYR A 135 2.07 -14.28 2.50
CA TYR A 135 2.96 -14.25 3.66
C TYR A 135 4.41 -13.91 3.27
N VAL A 136 4.86 -14.42 2.11
CA VAL A 136 6.19 -14.05 1.59
C VAL A 136 6.26 -12.54 1.31
N PHE A 137 5.24 -11.98 0.67
CA PHE A 137 5.16 -10.52 0.45
C PHE A 137 5.04 -9.74 1.76
N ALA A 138 4.26 -10.23 2.73
CA ALA A 138 4.13 -9.60 4.04
C ALA A 138 5.50 -9.52 4.76
N ILE A 139 6.29 -10.59 4.72
CA ILE A 139 7.64 -10.62 5.31
C ILE A 139 8.57 -9.67 4.55
N ALA A 140 8.46 -9.60 3.22
CA ALA A 140 9.31 -8.72 2.41
C ALA A 140 9.02 -7.22 2.60
N LEU A 141 7.85 -6.86 3.14
CA LEU A 141 7.43 -5.48 3.41
C LEU A 141 7.89 -4.95 4.77
N ILE A 142 8.33 -5.83 5.69
CA ILE A 142 8.83 -5.48 7.02
C ILE A 142 10.34 -5.23 6.96
#